data_e049284c5b5b140c2b9422cdf3ced227
#
_entry.id   e049284c5b5b140c2b9422cdf3ced227
#
_cell.length_a   1.000
_cell.length_b   1.000
_cell.length_c   1.000
_cell.angle_alpha   90.00
_cell.angle_beta   90.00
_cell.angle_gamma   90.00
#
_symmetry.space_group_name_H-M   'P 1'
#
loop_
_entity.id
_entity.type
_entity.pdbx_description
1 polymer ?
#
loop_
_entity_poly.entity_id
_entity_poly.type
_entity_poly.pdbx_seq_one_letter_code
_entity_poly.pdbx_strand_id
1 'polypeptide(L)'
;MSIVLRFVDKEGLIQERFFRLVHVSDTEALTLKKGIYSILSHNSLNIQNIRGQGYDGASNMRGEWNGLQALILNDCSYAYYVHCLAHRLQLALIASSREVIHVHHFFTKLTSIVNIVGASCKRNDELKNAQAAEIEHMIAIDELETGKGMNQIGTLQHAGDTRWGSHLKSITSLVNMFSATCTVLINIIDNGTTYSQRGDADAAYEAMTSYEFVFILHLMKELMEITNDLCQALQCHESCFFH
;
A
#
# COMPACT_ATOMS: atom_id res chain seq x y z
N MET A 1 12.53 3.74 13.81
CA MET A 1 11.75 2.57 14.28
C MET A 1 10.64 3.04 15.22
N SER A 2 9.40 2.63 15.00
CA SER A 2 8.29 2.87 15.93
C SER A 2 8.13 1.67 16.86
N ILE A 3 7.84 1.94 18.15
CA ILE A 3 7.58 0.91 19.16
C ILE A 3 6.16 1.11 19.66
N VAL A 4 5.38 0.03 19.63
CA VAL A 4 4.05 -0.07 20.20
C VAL A 4 4.11 -1.14 21.27
N LEU A 5 3.53 -0.88 22.43
CA LEU A 5 3.44 -1.84 23.52
C LEU A 5 2.01 -2.35 23.63
N ARG A 6 1.89 -3.67 23.73
CA ARG A 6 0.65 -4.36 24.06
C ARG A 6 0.78 -4.97 25.44
N PHE A 7 -0.20 -4.73 26.29
CA PHE A 7 -0.21 -5.21 27.68
C PHE A 7 -1.65 -5.43 28.15
N VAL A 8 -1.79 -6.20 29.22
CA VAL A 8 -3.06 -6.38 29.91
C VAL A 8 -3.13 -5.37 31.05
N ASP A 9 -4.18 -4.59 31.13
CA ASP A 9 -4.39 -3.61 32.20
C ASP A 9 -4.90 -4.27 33.49
N LYS A 10 -5.20 -3.44 34.49
CA LYS A 10 -5.66 -3.90 35.83
C LYS A 10 -7.04 -4.55 35.77
N GLU A 11 -7.84 -4.17 34.78
CA GLU A 11 -9.16 -4.69 34.53
C GLU A 11 -9.15 -6.00 33.72
N GLY A 12 -7.97 -6.47 33.29
CA GLY A 12 -7.80 -7.66 32.48
C GLY A 12 -8.02 -7.43 30.98
N LEU A 13 -8.10 -6.17 30.55
CA LEU A 13 -8.31 -5.81 29.15
C LEU A 13 -6.98 -5.63 28.42
N ILE A 14 -6.95 -6.06 27.16
CA ILE A 14 -5.78 -5.87 26.29
C ILE A 14 -5.73 -4.41 25.86
N GLN A 15 -4.61 -3.78 26.14
CA GLN A 15 -4.29 -2.42 25.73
C GLN A 15 -3.16 -2.41 24.74
N GLU A 16 -3.26 -1.51 23.74
CA GLU A 16 -2.16 -1.23 22.81
C GLU A 16 -1.88 0.27 22.82
N ARG A 17 -0.63 0.63 23.01
CA ARG A 17 -0.23 2.05 23.09
C ARG A 17 1.00 2.30 22.23
N PHE A 18 0.92 3.32 21.38
CA PHE A 18 2.12 3.87 20.79
C PHE A 18 3.05 4.34 21.91
N PHE A 19 4.25 3.78 21.94
CA PHE A 19 5.18 4.04 23.02
C PHE A 19 6.20 5.11 22.64
N ARG A 20 6.92 4.88 21.52
CA ARG A 20 7.95 5.82 21.10
C ARG A 20 8.39 5.63 19.66
N LEU A 21 8.93 6.71 19.07
CA LEU A 21 9.73 6.69 17.86
C LEU A 21 11.22 6.69 18.24
N VAL A 22 11.97 5.70 17.73
CA VAL A 22 13.42 5.55 18.00
C VAL A 22 14.17 5.79 16.71
N HIS A 23 15.14 6.72 16.76
CA HIS A 23 16.09 6.86 15.66
C HIS A 23 17.08 5.68 15.69
N VAL A 24 17.29 5.04 14.56
CA VAL A 24 18.27 3.96 14.37
C VAL A 24 19.16 4.33 13.18
N SER A 25 20.46 4.01 13.29
CA SER A 25 21.44 4.33 12.24
C SER A 25 21.29 3.44 10.99
N ASP A 26 20.78 2.24 11.21
CA ASP A 26 20.60 1.20 10.19
C ASP A 26 19.44 0.28 10.57
N THR A 27 19.16 -0.71 9.75
CA THR A 27 18.10 -1.70 9.97
C THR A 27 18.62 -3.07 10.38
N GLU A 28 19.88 -3.18 10.81
CA GLU A 28 20.43 -4.44 11.29
C GLU A 28 19.72 -4.91 12.58
N ALA A 29 19.52 -6.21 12.70
CA ALA A 29 18.82 -6.81 13.84
C ALA A 29 19.41 -6.42 15.18
N LEU A 30 20.74 -6.34 15.26
CA LEU A 30 21.44 -5.96 16.49
C LEU A 30 21.23 -4.49 16.86
N THR A 31 21.23 -3.59 15.87
CA THR A 31 20.93 -2.16 16.05
C THR A 31 19.50 -1.95 16.52
N LEU A 32 18.54 -2.66 15.90
CA LEU A 32 17.15 -2.61 16.32
C LEU A 32 16.96 -3.13 17.75
N LYS A 33 17.57 -4.27 18.10
CA LYS A 33 17.56 -4.82 19.46
C LYS A 33 18.08 -3.83 20.48
N LYS A 34 19.26 -3.23 20.22
CA LYS A 34 19.86 -2.21 21.10
C LYS A 34 18.91 -1.02 21.31
N GLY A 35 18.27 -0.56 20.24
CA GLY A 35 17.30 0.54 20.31
C GLY A 35 16.09 0.19 21.17
N ILE A 36 15.51 -1.00 21.01
CA ILE A 36 14.40 -1.49 21.82
C ILE A 36 14.82 -1.56 23.30
N TYR A 37 15.94 -2.20 23.60
CA TYR A 37 16.41 -2.42 24.97
C TYR A 37 16.76 -1.11 25.69
N SER A 38 17.39 -0.17 24.99
CA SER A 38 17.68 1.15 25.52
C SER A 38 16.40 1.87 25.98
N ILE A 39 15.35 1.83 25.16
CA ILE A 39 14.06 2.48 25.48
C ILE A 39 13.34 1.78 26.62
N LEU A 40 13.29 0.45 26.61
CA LEU A 40 12.67 -0.31 27.71
C LEU A 40 13.38 -0.04 29.04
N SER A 41 14.71 -0.09 29.07
CA SER A 41 15.51 0.17 30.26
C SER A 41 15.34 1.61 30.74
N HIS A 42 15.33 2.60 29.83
CA HIS A 42 15.13 4.01 30.19
C HIS A 42 13.78 4.25 30.90
N ASN A 43 12.78 3.44 30.58
CA ASN A 43 11.44 3.52 31.16
C ASN A 43 11.22 2.49 32.29
N SER A 44 12.27 1.89 32.82
CA SER A 44 12.22 0.88 33.89
C SER A 44 11.37 -0.35 33.55
N LEU A 45 11.26 -0.68 32.27
CA LEU A 45 10.57 -1.88 31.79
C LEU A 45 11.56 -3.04 31.70
N ASN A 46 11.26 -4.13 32.42
CA ASN A 46 12.13 -5.29 32.43
C ASN A 46 11.91 -6.13 31.18
N ILE A 47 12.98 -6.38 30.43
CA ILE A 47 13.03 -7.20 29.22
C ILE A 47 12.49 -8.62 29.47
N GLN A 48 12.75 -9.17 30.66
CA GLN A 48 12.29 -10.51 31.06
C GLN A 48 10.75 -10.61 31.18
N ASN A 49 10.06 -9.47 31.18
CA ASN A 49 8.60 -9.43 31.18
C ASN A 49 7.96 -9.47 29.78
N ILE A 50 8.77 -9.45 28.72
CA ILE A 50 8.26 -9.59 27.34
C ILE A 50 7.69 -11.01 27.17
N ARG A 51 6.48 -11.11 26.60
CA ARG A 51 5.80 -12.37 26.32
C ARG A 51 5.60 -12.60 24.83
N GLY A 52 5.73 -11.55 24.01
CA GLY A 52 5.59 -11.63 22.58
C GLY A 52 6.28 -10.49 21.86
N GLN A 53 6.57 -10.73 20.60
CA GLN A 53 7.12 -9.76 19.67
C GLN A 53 6.42 -9.93 18.32
N GLY A 54 5.89 -8.85 17.74
CA GLY A 54 5.12 -8.88 16.52
C GLY A 54 5.61 -7.84 15.51
N TYR A 55 5.93 -8.27 14.28
CA TYR A 55 6.33 -7.40 13.17
C TYR A 55 6.26 -8.15 11.83
N ASP A 56 6.66 -7.50 10.75
CA ASP A 56 6.66 -8.08 9.41
C ASP A 56 7.71 -9.19 9.23
N GLY A 57 7.71 -9.79 8.05
CA GLY A 57 8.56 -10.95 7.74
C GLY A 57 9.89 -10.60 7.09
N ALA A 58 10.40 -9.36 7.19
CA ALA A 58 11.70 -9.01 6.66
C ALA A 58 12.81 -9.88 7.25
N SER A 59 13.85 -10.19 6.47
CA SER A 59 14.88 -11.16 6.86
C SER A 59 15.64 -10.75 8.13
N ASN A 60 15.93 -9.46 8.28
CA ASN A 60 16.54 -8.87 9.47
C ASN A 60 15.64 -8.96 10.72
N MET A 61 14.34 -9.10 10.53
CA MET A 61 13.35 -9.19 11.60
C MET A 61 13.12 -10.65 12.00
N ARG A 62 12.78 -11.52 11.03
CA ARG A 62 12.34 -12.90 11.32
C ARG A 62 13.43 -13.97 11.15
N GLY A 63 14.66 -13.62 10.73
CA GLY A 63 15.72 -14.60 10.53
C GLY A 63 15.91 -15.52 11.75
N GLU A 64 15.93 -16.85 11.53
CA GLU A 64 15.92 -17.86 12.59
C GLU A 64 17.17 -17.82 13.49
N TRP A 65 18.30 -17.37 12.94
CA TRP A 65 19.59 -17.38 13.65
C TRP A 65 20.01 -16.00 14.15
N ASN A 66 19.92 -14.99 13.28
CA ASN A 66 20.43 -13.64 13.52
C ASN A 66 19.40 -12.54 13.32
N GLY A 67 18.14 -12.88 13.08
CA GLY A 67 17.06 -11.91 13.01
C GLY A 67 16.70 -11.36 14.40
N LEU A 68 16.05 -10.22 14.42
CA LEU A 68 15.63 -9.58 15.67
C LEU A 68 14.87 -10.54 16.59
N GLN A 69 13.97 -11.36 16.02
CA GLN A 69 13.23 -12.37 16.80
C GLN A 69 14.15 -13.32 17.55
N ALA A 70 15.17 -13.86 16.89
CA ALA A 70 16.09 -14.82 17.50
C ALA A 70 16.93 -14.14 18.57
N LEU A 71 17.41 -12.92 18.31
CA LEU A 71 18.20 -12.16 19.28
C LEU A 71 17.42 -11.80 20.54
N ILE A 72 16.13 -11.50 20.43
CA ILE A 72 15.26 -11.22 21.61
C ILE A 72 14.90 -12.53 22.31
N LEU A 73 14.58 -13.59 21.56
CA LEU A 73 14.22 -14.88 22.13
C LEU A 73 15.38 -15.52 22.92
N ASN A 74 16.63 -15.30 22.49
CA ASN A 74 17.82 -15.76 23.23
C ASN A 74 17.95 -15.09 24.61
N ASP A 75 17.53 -13.81 24.74
CA ASP A 75 17.57 -13.10 26.01
C ASP A 75 16.32 -13.35 26.86
N CYS A 76 15.18 -13.56 26.21
CA CYS A 76 13.89 -13.81 26.85
C CYS A 76 13.14 -14.93 26.10
N SER A 77 13.24 -16.16 26.61
CA SER A 77 12.67 -17.35 25.97
C SER A 77 11.14 -17.36 25.84
N TYR A 78 10.45 -16.46 26.52
CA TYR A 78 9.00 -16.31 26.48
C TYR A 78 8.54 -15.24 25.48
N ALA A 79 9.45 -14.52 24.83
CA ALA A 79 9.15 -13.49 23.85
C ALA A 79 8.81 -14.11 22.47
N TYR A 80 7.74 -14.88 22.37
CA TYR A 80 7.37 -15.54 21.13
C TYR A 80 7.13 -14.57 20.00
N TYR A 81 7.68 -14.90 18.82
CA TYR A 81 7.49 -14.12 17.61
C TYR A 81 6.18 -14.46 16.92
N VAL A 82 5.45 -13.43 16.57
CA VAL A 82 4.25 -13.52 15.73
C VAL A 82 4.45 -12.67 14.47
N HIS A 83 4.37 -13.31 13.32
CA HIS A 83 4.36 -12.59 12.04
C HIS A 83 3.03 -11.86 11.88
N CYS A 84 3.08 -10.56 11.59
CA CYS A 84 1.89 -9.73 11.38
C CYS A 84 0.92 -10.39 10.39
N LEU A 85 -0.30 -10.69 10.84
CA LEU A 85 -1.30 -11.40 10.05
C LEU A 85 -1.74 -10.59 8.82
N ALA A 86 -1.91 -9.28 8.96
CA ALA A 86 -2.23 -8.41 7.83
C ALA A 86 -1.11 -8.45 6.77
N HIS A 87 0.16 -8.46 7.19
CA HIS A 87 1.27 -8.58 6.24
C HIS A 87 1.29 -9.96 5.56
N ARG A 88 1.01 -11.04 6.30
CA ARG A 88 0.89 -12.40 5.72
C ARG A 88 -0.23 -12.48 4.69
N LEU A 89 -1.38 -11.87 4.97
CA LEU A 89 -2.49 -11.79 4.02
C LEU A 89 -2.06 -11.03 2.76
N GLN A 90 -1.42 -9.87 2.89
CA GLN A 90 -0.91 -9.11 1.74
C GLN A 90 0.08 -9.91 0.88
N LEU A 91 1.01 -10.64 1.50
CA LEU A 91 1.95 -11.50 0.77
C LEU A 91 1.25 -12.64 0.03
N ALA A 92 0.24 -13.26 0.65
CA ALA A 92 -0.55 -14.33 0.02
C ALA A 92 -1.33 -13.81 -1.20
N LEU A 93 -1.95 -12.62 -1.08
CA LEU A 93 -2.68 -11.99 -2.18
C LEU A 93 -1.76 -11.62 -3.34
N ILE A 94 -0.58 -11.06 -3.07
CA ILE A 94 0.42 -10.75 -4.10
C ILE A 94 0.91 -12.03 -4.78
N ALA A 95 1.20 -13.08 -4.02
CA ALA A 95 1.63 -14.36 -4.58
C ALA A 95 0.55 -14.96 -5.49
N SER A 96 -0.70 -15.02 -5.01
CA SER A 96 -1.83 -15.53 -5.80
C SER A 96 -2.08 -14.73 -7.08
N SER A 97 -1.95 -13.40 -7.01
CA SER A 97 -2.17 -12.53 -8.18
C SER A 97 -1.12 -12.73 -9.27
N ARG A 98 0.10 -13.10 -8.91
CA ARG A 98 1.19 -13.36 -9.87
C ARG A 98 1.00 -14.67 -10.65
N GLU A 99 0.32 -15.65 -10.07
CA GLU A 99 0.03 -16.93 -10.71
C GLU A 99 -1.10 -16.85 -11.75
N VAL A 100 -1.90 -15.77 -11.76
CA VAL A 100 -2.97 -15.57 -12.73
C VAL A 100 -2.48 -14.66 -13.86
N ILE A 101 -2.26 -15.24 -15.03
CA ILE A 101 -1.63 -14.57 -16.18
C ILE A 101 -2.36 -13.29 -16.60
N HIS A 102 -3.69 -13.28 -16.59
CA HIS A 102 -4.51 -12.09 -16.92
C HIS A 102 -4.33 -10.97 -15.91
N VAL A 103 -4.21 -11.28 -14.61
CA VAL A 103 -3.95 -10.30 -13.54
C VAL A 103 -2.54 -9.75 -13.65
N HIS A 104 -1.55 -10.60 -13.95
CA HIS A 104 -0.18 -10.16 -14.19
C HIS A 104 -0.09 -9.19 -15.39
N HIS A 105 -0.72 -9.54 -16.51
CA HIS A 105 -0.77 -8.67 -17.69
C HIS A 105 -1.50 -7.35 -17.39
N PHE A 106 -2.58 -7.40 -16.63
CA PHE A 106 -3.29 -6.20 -16.20
C PHE A 106 -2.39 -5.24 -15.41
N PHE A 107 -1.66 -5.72 -14.40
CA PHE A 107 -0.75 -4.86 -13.62
C PHE A 107 0.42 -4.33 -14.45
N THR A 108 0.90 -5.10 -15.41
CA THR A 108 1.95 -4.65 -16.36
C THR A 108 1.41 -3.48 -17.20
N LYS A 109 0.21 -3.62 -17.76
CA LYS A 109 -0.45 -2.56 -18.54
C LYS A 109 -0.76 -1.33 -17.68
N LEU A 110 -1.30 -1.52 -16.47
CA LEU A 110 -1.57 -0.45 -15.51
C LEU A 110 -0.29 0.37 -15.20
N THR A 111 0.81 -0.32 -14.91
CA THR A 111 2.09 0.33 -14.64
C THR A 111 2.59 1.12 -15.84
N SER A 112 2.45 0.59 -17.06
CA SER A 112 2.82 1.27 -18.30
C SER A 112 2.01 2.55 -18.48
N ILE A 113 0.68 2.49 -18.32
CA ILE A 113 -0.23 3.65 -18.42
C ILE A 113 0.18 4.74 -17.43
N VAL A 114 0.36 4.39 -16.15
CA VAL A 114 0.75 5.33 -15.11
C VAL A 114 2.11 5.97 -15.41
N ASN A 115 3.07 5.18 -15.91
CA ASN A 115 4.41 5.69 -16.29
C ASN A 115 4.34 6.66 -17.48
N ILE A 116 3.56 6.34 -18.51
CA ILE A 116 3.44 7.19 -19.72
C ILE A 116 2.81 8.53 -19.37
N VAL A 117 1.70 8.51 -18.62
CA VAL A 117 0.95 9.72 -18.23
C VAL A 117 1.70 10.51 -17.17
N GLY A 118 2.37 9.83 -16.22
CA GLY A 118 3.14 10.44 -15.14
C GLY A 118 4.57 10.88 -15.53
N ALA A 119 5.02 10.67 -16.79
CA ALA A 119 6.42 10.84 -17.20
C ALA A 119 6.97 12.27 -17.08
N SER A 120 6.12 13.30 -16.99
CA SER A 120 6.57 14.69 -16.87
C SER A 120 5.56 15.55 -16.12
N CYS A 121 6.04 16.68 -15.55
CA CYS A 121 5.17 17.68 -14.92
C CYS A 121 4.10 18.17 -15.90
N LYS A 122 4.46 18.41 -17.18
CA LYS A 122 3.51 18.84 -18.21
C LYS A 122 2.35 17.87 -18.37
N ARG A 123 2.61 16.57 -18.47
CA ARG A 123 1.55 15.54 -18.60
C ARG A 123 0.68 15.43 -17.34
N ASN A 124 1.30 15.56 -16.17
CA ASN A 124 0.55 15.62 -14.91
C ASN A 124 -0.38 16.83 -14.83
N ASP A 125 0.05 18.01 -15.33
CA ASP A 125 -0.79 19.20 -15.37
C ASP A 125 -1.91 19.05 -16.42
N GLU A 126 -1.63 18.46 -17.59
CA GLU A 126 -2.65 18.09 -18.59
C GLU A 126 -3.70 17.15 -18.00
N LEU A 127 -3.27 16.12 -17.24
CA LEU A 127 -4.17 15.18 -16.57
C LEU A 127 -5.08 15.87 -15.55
N LYS A 128 -4.53 16.75 -14.72
CA LYS A 128 -5.29 17.53 -13.73
C LYS A 128 -6.31 18.46 -14.41
N ASN A 129 -5.90 19.11 -15.49
CA ASN A 129 -6.79 20.01 -16.24
C ASN A 129 -7.93 19.22 -16.92
N ALA A 130 -7.64 18.06 -17.50
CA ALA A 130 -8.65 17.18 -18.09
C ALA A 130 -9.64 16.69 -17.02
N GLN A 131 -9.15 16.29 -15.84
CA GLN A 131 -10.02 15.88 -14.73
C GLN A 131 -10.87 17.04 -14.21
N ALA A 132 -10.31 18.24 -14.08
CA ALA A 132 -11.06 19.43 -13.66
C ALA A 132 -12.21 19.75 -14.63
N ALA A 133 -11.93 19.71 -15.93
CA ALA A 133 -12.94 19.95 -16.95
C ALA A 133 -14.06 18.88 -16.94
N GLU A 134 -13.72 17.61 -16.70
CA GLU A 134 -14.70 16.54 -16.56
C GLU A 134 -15.59 16.72 -15.33
N ILE A 135 -15.00 17.04 -14.17
CA ILE A 135 -15.74 17.33 -12.93
C ILE A 135 -16.68 18.52 -13.14
N GLU A 136 -16.21 19.61 -13.73
CA GLU A 136 -17.04 20.78 -14.05
C GLU A 136 -18.21 20.43 -14.97
N HIS A 137 -17.96 19.60 -15.98
CA HIS A 137 -19.00 19.12 -16.88
C HIS A 137 -20.06 18.26 -16.17
N MET A 138 -19.63 17.30 -15.34
CA MET A 138 -20.54 16.43 -14.59
C MET A 138 -21.38 17.20 -13.55
N ILE A 139 -20.81 18.23 -12.94
CA ILE A 139 -21.56 19.15 -12.07
C ILE A 139 -22.60 19.94 -12.86
N ALA A 140 -22.22 20.42 -14.06
CA ALA A 140 -23.12 21.22 -14.91
C ALA A 140 -24.34 20.44 -15.41
N ILE A 141 -24.21 19.11 -15.59
CA ILE A 141 -25.32 18.20 -16.00
C ILE A 141 -26.01 17.51 -14.81
N ASP A 142 -25.70 17.93 -13.58
CA ASP A 142 -26.29 17.41 -12.33
C ASP A 142 -26.04 15.90 -12.06
N GLU A 143 -24.97 15.36 -12.66
CA GLU A 143 -24.52 13.97 -12.43
C GLU A 143 -23.55 13.85 -11.23
N LEU A 144 -23.03 14.99 -10.71
CA LEU A 144 -22.09 15.01 -9.60
C LEU A 144 -22.50 16.03 -8.55
N GLU A 145 -22.70 15.57 -7.32
CA GLU A 145 -22.99 16.45 -6.20
C GLU A 145 -21.76 17.27 -5.78
N THR A 146 -21.99 18.50 -5.31
CA THR A 146 -20.95 19.38 -4.80
C THR A 146 -20.97 19.43 -3.27
N GLY A 147 -19.80 19.48 -2.63
CA GLY A 147 -19.69 19.56 -1.19
C GLY A 147 -18.26 19.88 -0.73
N LYS A 148 -18.11 20.27 0.54
CA LYS A 148 -16.81 20.60 1.10
C LYS A 148 -15.90 19.35 1.13
N GLY A 149 -14.81 19.39 0.35
CA GLY A 149 -13.86 18.29 0.23
C GLY A 149 -14.26 17.20 -0.77
N MET A 150 -15.38 17.35 -1.49
CA MET A 150 -15.77 16.47 -2.60
C MET A 150 -15.05 16.88 -3.89
N ASN A 151 -14.97 15.94 -4.83
CA ASN A 151 -14.47 16.17 -6.19
C ASN A 151 -13.05 16.76 -6.25
N GLN A 152 -12.17 16.29 -5.37
CA GLN A 152 -10.78 16.74 -5.36
C GLN A 152 -10.04 16.18 -6.56
N ILE A 153 -9.28 17.06 -7.23
CA ILE A 153 -8.39 16.68 -8.32
C ILE A 153 -7.26 15.81 -7.76
N GLY A 154 -7.15 14.60 -8.28
CA GLY A 154 -6.16 13.60 -7.87
C GLY A 154 -4.91 13.58 -8.75
N THR A 155 -4.12 12.53 -8.54
CA THR A 155 -3.01 12.13 -9.42
C THR A 155 -3.02 10.63 -9.56
N LEU A 156 -2.58 10.11 -10.71
CA LEU A 156 -2.35 8.67 -10.84
C LEU A 156 -1.29 8.21 -9.85
N GLN A 157 -1.56 7.10 -9.19
CA GLN A 157 -0.69 6.54 -8.17
C GLN A 157 0.05 5.32 -8.72
N HIS A 158 1.37 5.26 -8.46
CA HIS A 158 2.14 4.06 -8.78
C HIS A 158 1.86 2.95 -7.78
N ALA A 159 1.69 1.73 -8.29
CA ALA A 159 1.67 0.55 -7.45
C ALA A 159 3.09 0.26 -6.92
N GLY A 160 3.23 0.06 -5.62
CA GLY A 160 4.48 -0.39 -5.02
C GLY A 160 4.55 -1.92 -5.01
N ASP A 161 5.74 -2.49 -5.27
CA ASP A 161 5.93 -3.93 -5.50
C ASP A 161 5.51 -4.86 -4.36
N THR A 162 5.47 -4.37 -3.13
CA THR A 162 5.33 -5.20 -1.92
C THR A 162 4.09 -4.89 -1.08
N ARG A 163 3.31 -3.86 -1.43
CA ARG A 163 2.16 -3.42 -0.62
C ARG A 163 0.87 -3.52 -1.40
N TRP A 164 0.03 -4.48 -1.03
CA TRP A 164 -1.31 -4.67 -1.62
C TRP A 164 -2.15 -3.39 -1.63
N GLY A 165 -2.13 -2.62 -0.54
CA GLY A 165 -2.82 -1.35 -0.46
C GLY A 165 -2.31 -0.26 -1.43
N SER A 166 -1.08 -0.34 -1.95
CA SER A 166 -0.60 0.57 -3.01
C SER A 166 -1.18 0.21 -4.37
N HIS A 167 -1.41 -1.08 -4.63
CA HIS A 167 -2.12 -1.54 -5.83
C HIS A 167 -3.58 -1.05 -5.84
N LEU A 168 -4.29 -1.14 -4.70
CA LEU A 168 -5.63 -0.58 -4.58
C LEU A 168 -5.66 0.92 -4.87
N LYS A 169 -4.72 1.69 -4.31
CA LYS A 169 -4.64 3.13 -4.59
C LYS A 169 -4.38 3.42 -6.07
N SER A 170 -3.52 2.65 -6.73
CA SER A 170 -3.26 2.78 -8.17
C SER A 170 -4.51 2.50 -9.00
N ILE A 171 -5.22 1.41 -8.72
CA ILE A 171 -6.47 1.04 -9.39
C ILE A 171 -7.54 2.11 -9.16
N THR A 172 -7.78 2.52 -7.91
CA THR A 172 -8.79 3.52 -7.59
C THR A 172 -8.49 4.86 -8.25
N SER A 173 -7.21 5.27 -8.28
CA SER A 173 -6.82 6.51 -8.96
C SER A 173 -7.08 6.45 -10.46
N LEU A 174 -6.82 5.30 -11.11
CA LEU A 174 -7.13 5.14 -12.54
C LEU A 174 -8.63 5.10 -12.80
N VAL A 175 -9.44 4.41 -11.98
CA VAL A 175 -10.90 4.41 -12.13
C VAL A 175 -11.46 5.84 -12.07
N ASN A 176 -11.02 6.61 -11.08
CA ASN A 176 -11.49 7.99 -10.88
C ASN A 176 -11.00 8.97 -11.95
N MET A 177 -9.95 8.65 -12.68
CA MET A 177 -9.33 9.51 -13.70
C MET A 177 -9.30 8.83 -15.08
N PHE A 178 -10.20 7.86 -15.33
CA PHE A 178 -10.16 7.04 -16.52
C PHE A 178 -10.30 7.89 -17.79
N SER A 179 -11.33 8.73 -17.87
CA SER A 179 -11.60 9.62 -19.01
C SER A 179 -10.50 10.66 -19.20
N ALA A 180 -10.05 11.30 -18.10
CA ALA A 180 -8.93 12.24 -18.15
C ALA A 180 -7.63 11.56 -18.64
N THR A 181 -7.40 10.32 -18.24
CA THR A 181 -6.23 9.51 -18.70
C THR A 181 -6.34 9.22 -20.19
N CYS A 182 -7.53 8.84 -20.70
CA CYS A 182 -7.76 8.69 -22.13
C CYS A 182 -7.45 9.98 -22.91
N THR A 183 -7.93 11.12 -22.41
CA THR A 183 -7.70 12.43 -23.03
C THR A 183 -6.19 12.74 -23.15
N VAL A 184 -5.42 12.51 -22.09
CA VAL A 184 -3.95 12.72 -22.12
C VAL A 184 -3.26 11.76 -23.09
N LEU A 185 -3.64 10.48 -23.12
CA LEU A 185 -3.08 9.50 -24.04
C LEU A 185 -3.34 9.90 -25.50
N ILE A 186 -4.58 10.29 -25.86
CA ILE A 186 -4.94 10.80 -27.18
C ILE A 186 -4.10 12.02 -27.55
N ASN A 187 -3.94 12.98 -26.61
CA ASN A 187 -3.09 14.14 -26.86
C ASN A 187 -1.61 13.76 -27.14
N ILE A 188 -1.08 12.73 -26.48
CA ILE A 188 0.28 12.22 -26.74
C ILE A 188 0.35 11.54 -28.12
N ILE A 189 -0.68 10.79 -28.52
CA ILE A 189 -0.78 10.14 -29.84
C ILE A 189 -0.71 11.20 -30.95
N ASP A 190 -1.49 12.26 -30.80
CA ASP A 190 -1.61 13.29 -31.82
C ASP A 190 -0.42 14.25 -31.86
N ASN A 191 0.09 14.67 -30.71
CA ASN A 191 1.02 15.78 -30.55
C ASN A 191 2.37 15.38 -29.94
N GLY A 192 2.62 14.08 -29.67
CA GLY A 192 3.88 13.59 -29.10
C GLY A 192 5.09 13.90 -30.00
N THR A 193 6.20 14.28 -29.36
CA THR A 193 7.40 14.79 -30.06
C THR A 193 8.16 13.71 -30.84
N THR A 194 8.03 12.43 -30.45
CA THR A 194 8.70 11.30 -31.11
C THR A 194 7.71 10.23 -31.50
N TYR A 195 8.04 9.47 -32.55
CA TYR A 195 7.25 8.31 -32.98
C TYR A 195 7.12 7.26 -31.87
N SER A 196 8.17 7.04 -31.07
CA SER A 196 8.14 6.12 -29.93
C SER A 196 7.10 6.55 -28.89
N GLN A 197 7.11 7.82 -28.48
CA GLN A 197 6.13 8.33 -27.51
C GLN A 197 4.69 8.16 -27.99
N ARG A 198 4.46 8.42 -29.29
CA ARG A 198 3.11 8.26 -29.88
C ARG A 198 2.70 6.79 -29.93
N GLY A 199 3.61 5.89 -30.33
CA GLY A 199 3.35 4.46 -30.37
C GLY A 199 3.15 3.86 -28.97
N ASP A 200 3.92 4.27 -27.98
CA ASP A 200 3.76 3.82 -26.58
C ASP A 200 2.39 4.29 -26.01
N ALA A 201 1.97 5.52 -26.32
CA ALA A 201 0.68 6.06 -25.91
C ALA A 201 -0.49 5.37 -26.61
N ASP A 202 -0.35 5.07 -27.90
CA ASP A 202 -1.37 4.35 -28.68
C ASP A 202 -1.58 2.93 -28.12
N ALA A 203 -0.51 2.18 -27.90
CA ALA A 203 -0.58 0.85 -27.28
C ALA A 203 -1.19 0.90 -25.85
N ALA A 204 -0.90 1.94 -25.08
CA ALA A 204 -1.47 2.14 -23.76
C ALA A 204 -2.98 2.48 -23.83
N TYR A 205 -3.39 3.31 -24.78
CA TYR A 205 -4.78 3.66 -25.02
C TYR A 205 -5.60 2.45 -25.46
N GLU A 206 -5.14 1.69 -26.46
CA GLU A 206 -5.77 0.45 -26.90
C GLU A 206 -5.92 -0.56 -25.75
N ALA A 207 -4.84 -0.74 -24.97
CA ALA A 207 -4.87 -1.64 -23.83
C ALA A 207 -5.90 -1.20 -22.78
N MET A 208 -5.93 0.09 -22.44
CA MET A 208 -6.78 0.67 -21.40
C MET A 208 -8.27 0.61 -21.79
N THR A 209 -8.60 0.83 -23.07
CA THR A 209 -9.97 0.82 -23.58
C THR A 209 -10.47 -0.58 -23.96
N SER A 210 -9.63 -1.62 -23.85
CA SER A 210 -10.05 -3.00 -24.11
C SER A 210 -11.03 -3.50 -23.03
N TYR A 211 -12.03 -4.30 -23.46
CA TYR A 211 -12.98 -4.92 -22.54
C TYR A 211 -12.31 -5.72 -21.44
N GLU A 212 -11.27 -6.49 -21.76
CA GLU A 212 -10.52 -7.29 -20.79
C GLU A 212 -9.91 -6.42 -19.69
N PHE A 213 -9.26 -5.32 -20.07
CA PHE A 213 -8.63 -4.43 -19.10
C PHE A 213 -9.65 -3.77 -18.17
N VAL A 214 -10.75 -3.24 -18.74
CA VAL A 214 -11.81 -2.58 -17.96
C VAL A 214 -12.50 -3.57 -17.03
N PHE A 215 -12.77 -4.79 -17.50
CA PHE A 215 -13.36 -5.84 -16.66
C PHE A 215 -12.45 -6.19 -15.49
N ILE A 216 -11.15 -6.44 -15.75
CA ILE A 216 -10.18 -6.78 -14.68
C ILE A 216 -9.95 -5.59 -13.75
N LEU A 217 -9.96 -4.35 -14.25
CA LEU A 217 -9.83 -3.15 -13.45
C LEU A 217 -10.93 -3.07 -12.36
N HIS A 218 -12.18 -3.28 -12.74
CA HIS A 218 -13.30 -3.26 -11.80
C HIS A 218 -13.29 -4.49 -10.88
N LEU A 219 -13.04 -5.67 -11.41
CA LEU A 219 -12.93 -6.90 -10.62
C LEU A 219 -11.83 -6.77 -9.54
N MET A 220 -10.66 -6.28 -9.92
CA MET A 220 -9.56 -6.10 -8.98
C MET A 220 -9.84 -5.01 -7.95
N LYS A 221 -10.54 -3.94 -8.34
CA LYS A 221 -10.98 -2.91 -7.38
C LYS A 221 -11.84 -3.53 -6.28
N GLU A 222 -12.90 -4.24 -6.63
CA GLU A 222 -13.81 -4.91 -5.69
C GLU A 222 -13.07 -5.91 -4.77
N LEU A 223 -12.28 -6.81 -5.35
CA LEU A 223 -11.52 -7.79 -4.57
C LEU A 223 -10.52 -7.14 -3.61
N MET A 224 -9.87 -6.06 -4.05
CA MET A 224 -8.90 -5.35 -3.23
C MET A 224 -9.54 -4.52 -2.13
N GLU A 225 -10.72 -3.96 -2.34
CA GLU A 225 -11.49 -3.27 -1.29
C GLU A 225 -11.86 -4.25 -0.18
N ILE A 226 -12.46 -5.40 -0.50
CA ILE A 226 -12.81 -6.45 0.46
C ILE A 226 -11.57 -6.93 1.25
N THR A 227 -10.47 -7.18 0.55
CA THR A 227 -9.24 -7.67 1.20
C THR A 227 -8.52 -6.58 2.00
N ASN A 228 -8.65 -5.31 1.61
CA ASN A 228 -8.14 -4.19 2.39
C ASN A 228 -8.90 -4.01 3.70
N ASP A 229 -10.22 -4.14 3.68
CA ASP A 229 -11.07 -4.09 4.88
C ASP A 229 -10.69 -5.21 5.86
N LEU A 230 -10.44 -6.42 5.36
CA LEU A 230 -9.92 -7.50 6.18
C LEU A 230 -8.52 -7.19 6.74
N CYS A 231 -7.62 -6.62 5.93
CA CYS A 231 -6.30 -6.20 6.41
C CYS A 231 -6.41 -5.14 7.53
N GLN A 232 -7.33 -4.19 7.40
CA GLN A 232 -7.59 -3.18 8.42
C GLN A 232 -8.18 -3.80 9.69
N ALA A 233 -9.15 -4.70 9.55
CA ALA A 233 -9.72 -5.44 10.68
C ALA A 233 -8.65 -6.23 11.44
N LEU A 234 -7.71 -6.88 10.75
CA LEU A 234 -6.58 -7.59 11.38
C LEU A 234 -5.57 -6.66 12.08
N GLN A 235 -5.62 -5.36 11.80
CA GLN A 235 -4.77 -4.35 12.44
C GLN A 235 -5.50 -3.59 13.56
N CYS A 236 -6.83 -3.70 13.66
CA CYS A 236 -7.59 -3.07 14.71
C CYS A 236 -7.40 -3.77 16.08
N HIS A 237 -7.52 -2.99 17.15
CA HIS A 237 -7.35 -3.43 18.55
C HIS A 237 -8.18 -4.65 18.94
N GLU A 238 -9.38 -4.81 18.35
CA GLU A 238 -10.33 -5.84 18.72
C GLU A 238 -10.07 -7.21 18.07
N SER A 239 -9.21 -7.24 17.00
CA SER A 239 -9.07 -8.43 16.15
C SER A 239 -7.85 -9.30 16.47
N CYS A 240 -7.00 -8.91 17.41
CA CYS A 240 -5.86 -9.73 17.77
C CYS A 240 -6.24 -10.80 18.77
N PHE A 241 -6.87 -11.85 18.26
CA PHE A 241 -7.02 -13.12 18.96
C PHE A 241 -5.65 -13.76 19.15
N PHE A 242 -5.07 -13.58 20.32
CA PHE A 242 -4.13 -14.51 20.89
C PHE A 242 -4.92 -15.39 21.86
N HIS A 243 -5.36 -16.53 21.39
CA HIS A 243 -5.69 -17.67 22.23
C HIS A 243 -4.49 -18.58 22.32
#